data_e81da479397f949920eb838b5efbed57
#
_entry.id   e81da479397f949920eb838b5efbed57
#
_cell.length_a   1.000
_cell.length_b   1.000
_cell.length_c   1.000
_cell.angle_alpha   90.00
_cell.angle_beta   90.00
_cell.angle_gamma   90.00
#
_symmetry.space_group_name_H-M   'P 1'
#
loop_
_entity.id
_entity.type
_entity.pdbx_description
1 polymer ?
#
loop_
_entity_poly.entity_id
_entity_poly.type
_entity_poly.pdbx_seq_one_letter_code
_entity_poly.pdbx_strand_id
1 'polypeptide(L)'
;MRYVNKLICGVSASSLFPYKPTIPFYPEVDYCPHCGAKLHVQKSWEKTIVTMDIGAFKAKETVLECPHDKTVFTSPLLRALAPAKCTYGFDVIVHIGMSLFVHCCNERQIMEDLAARNIFISEREIGYQGRKFVVYLALAHRESRKQLIDSMAKRGGYILHVDGTCEGDSPFLFCGLDGISEIVLDNIKMPSERKELHTPFFQRIKEQYGDPVALVRSH
;
A
#
# COMPACT_ATOMS: atom_id res chain seq x y z
N MET A 1 3.96 -26.63 -3.02
CA MET A 1 3.56 -26.12 -4.35
C MET A 1 4.68 -26.03 -5.40
N ARG A 2 5.96 -25.80 -5.06
CA ARG A 2 7.07 -25.80 -6.04
C ARG A 2 7.28 -27.13 -6.80
N TYR A 3 6.84 -28.27 -6.27
CA TYR A 3 7.00 -29.59 -6.91
C TYR A 3 5.94 -29.90 -7.98
N VAL A 4 4.72 -29.35 -7.83
CA VAL A 4 3.62 -29.58 -8.81
C VAL A 4 3.92 -28.86 -10.12
N ASN A 5 4.52 -27.67 -10.10
CA ASN A 5 4.89 -26.92 -11.29
C ASN A 5 6.01 -27.56 -12.12
N LYS A 6 6.85 -28.43 -11.50
CA LYS A 6 7.89 -29.17 -12.21
C LYS A 6 7.36 -30.45 -12.92
N LEU A 7 6.24 -30.98 -12.45
CA LEU A 7 5.63 -32.21 -13.01
C LEU A 7 4.69 -31.90 -14.19
N ILE A 8 4.22 -30.70 -14.33
CA ILE A 8 3.27 -30.30 -15.38
C ILE A 8 3.92 -29.22 -16.27
N CYS A 9 5.05 -29.55 -16.91
CA CYS A 9 5.66 -28.68 -17.91
C CYS A 9 4.67 -28.37 -19.03
N GLY A 10 4.35 -27.08 -19.22
CA GLY A 10 3.53 -26.57 -20.32
C GLY A 10 2.02 -26.45 -20.06
N VAL A 11 1.52 -26.81 -18.87
CA VAL A 11 0.10 -26.66 -18.52
C VAL A 11 -0.05 -25.53 -17.49
N SER A 12 -0.79 -24.47 -17.80
CA SER A 12 -1.06 -23.39 -16.85
C SER A 12 -2.14 -23.84 -15.83
N ALA A 13 -2.06 -23.33 -14.60
CA ALA A 13 -3.10 -23.62 -13.59
C ALA A 13 -4.50 -23.17 -14.06
N SER A 14 -4.58 -22.13 -14.90
CA SER A 14 -5.83 -21.69 -15.51
C SER A 14 -6.43 -22.67 -16.52
N SER A 15 -5.61 -23.52 -17.16
CA SER A 15 -6.10 -24.60 -18.04
C SER A 15 -6.58 -25.82 -17.26
N LEU A 16 -5.99 -26.09 -16.08
CA LEU A 16 -6.44 -27.16 -15.18
C LEU A 16 -7.66 -26.75 -14.36
N PHE A 17 -7.76 -25.47 -13.99
CA PHE A 17 -8.82 -24.91 -13.17
C PHE A 17 -9.53 -23.77 -13.92
N PRO A 18 -10.36 -24.08 -14.93
CA PRO A 18 -10.98 -23.05 -15.78
C PRO A 18 -11.97 -22.17 -15.05
N TYR A 19 -12.44 -22.59 -13.87
CA TYR A 19 -13.42 -21.86 -13.09
C TYR A 19 -12.74 -21.18 -11.89
N LYS A 20 -12.86 -19.85 -11.84
CA LYS A 20 -12.45 -19.08 -10.67
C LYS A 20 -13.37 -19.41 -9.49
N PRO A 21 -12.83 -19.74 -8.30
CA PRO A 21 -13.64 -19.95 -7.12
C PRO A 21 -14.44 -18.70 -6.77
N THR A 22 -15.66 -18.85 -6.27
CA THR A 22 -16.47 -17.75 -5.74
C THR A 22 -16.39 -17.76 -4.22
N ILE A 23 -15.92 -16.66 -3.64
CA ILE A 23 -15.77 -16.50 -2.19
C ILE A 23 -16.79 -15.45 -1.73
N PRO A 24 -17.71 -15.81 -0.82
CA PRO A 24 -18.69 -14.89 -0.29
C PRO A 24 -18.09 -14.00 0.79
N PHE A 25 -18.50 -12.73 0.82
CA PHE A 25 -18.10 -11.71 1.78
C PHE A 25 -19.34 -11.05 2.36
N TYR A 26 -19.40 -10.97 3.69
CA TYR A 26 -20.52 -10.40 4.42
C TYR A 26 -20.03 -9.33 5.40
N PRO A 27 -20.87 -8.35 5.76
CA PRO A 27 -20.63 -7.53 6.97
C PRO A 27 -20.52 -8.42 8.20
N GLU A 28 -19.77 -7.99 9.19
CA GLU A 28 -19.60 -8.72 10.48
C GLU A 28 -20.77 -8.49 11.45
N VAL A 29 -21.74 -7.68 11.08
CA VAL A 29 -22.88 -7.29 11.92
C VAL A 29 -24.22 -7.61 11.24
N ASP A 30 -25.15 -8.17 12.01
CA ASP A 30 -26.53 -8.45 11.58
C ASP A 30 -27.51 -7.37 12.04
N TYR A 31 -27.13 -6.55 13.00
CA TYR A 31 -27.95 -5.49 13.59
C TYR A 31 -27.22 -4.14 13.52
N CYS A 32 -27.96 -3.09 13.29
CA CYS A 32 -27.42 -1.73 13.25
C CYS A 32 -26.87 -1.32 14.62
N PRO A 33 -25.59 -0.95 14.74
CA PRO A 33 -24.99 -0.53 16.01
C PRO A 33 -25.56 0.78 16.55
N HIS A 34 -26.25 1.58 15.73
CA HIS A 34 -26.81 2.88 16.12
C HIS A 34 -28.23 2.75 16.69
N CYS A 35 -29.08 1.90 16.11
CA CYS A 35 -30.50 1.82 16.48
C CYS A 35 -30.98 0.40 16.86
N GLY A 36 -30.11 -0.62 16.81
CA GLY A 36 -30.45 -2.01 17.15
C GLY A 36 -31.37 -2.71 16.14
N ALA A 37 -31.76 -2.06 15.04
CA ALA A 37 -32.62 -2.66 14.03
C ALA A 37 -31.89 -3.76 13.25
N LYS A 38 -32.59 -4.84 12.89
CA LYS A 38 -32.06 -5.89 12.04
C LYS A 38 -31.77 -5.31 10.64
N LEU A 39 -30.57 -5.56 10.15
CA LEU A 39 -30.16 -5.13 8.83
C LEU A 39 -30.82 -5.97 7.74
N HIS A 40 -31.08 -5.39 6.59
CA HIS A 40 -31.60 -6.09 5.41
C HIS A 40 -30.60 -6.00 4.24
N VAL A 41 -30.68 -6.96 3.32
CA VAL A 41 -29.83 -6.98 2.13
C VAL A 41 -30.25 -5.84 1.21
N GLN A 42 -29.33 -4.89 0.99
CA GLN A 42 -29.53 -3.83 0.00
C GLN A 42 -29.23 -4.34 -1.41
N LYS A 43 -28.07 -5.00 -1.56
CA LYS A 43 -27.62 -5.56 -2.84
C LYS A 43 -26.54 -6.61 -2.63
N SER A 44 -26.36 -7.44 -3.66
CA SER A 44 -25.18 -8.29 -3.80
C SER A 44 -24.51 -8.00 -5.15
N TRP A 45 -23.18 -8.05 -5.18
CA TRP A 45 -22.42 -7.85 -6.40
C TRP A 45 -21.19 -8.73 -6.42
N GLU A 46 -20.66 -8.97 -7.61
CA GLU A 46 -19.46 -9.80 -7.81
C GLU A 46 -18.38 -9.00 -8.54
N LYS A 47 -17.13 -9.21 -8.15
CA LYS A 47 -15.96 -8.76 -8.91
C LYS A 47 -14.86 -9.80 -8.86
N THR A 48 -13.99 -9.78 -9.86
CA THR A 48 -12.74 -10.55 -9.80
C THR A 48 -11.74 -9.81 -8.92
N ILE A 49 -11.12 -10.55 -7.98
CA ILE A 49 -9.98 -10.11 -7.19
C ILE A 49 -8.83 -11.06 -7.44
N VAL A 50 -7.62 -10.53 -7.43
CA VAL A 50 -6.36 -11.27 -7.60
C VAL A 50 -5.48 -10.98 -6.40
N THR A 51 -5.08 -12.02 -5.67
CA THR A 51 -4.17 -11.96 -4.53
C THR A 51 -2.97 -12.88 -4.76
N MET A 52 -1.88 -12.67 -4.01
CA MET A 52 -0.67 -13.51 -4.11
C MET A 52 -0.92 -14.95 -3.64
N ASP A 53 -1.76 -15.12 -2.60
CA ASP A 53 -1.98 -16.42 -1.96
C ASP A 53 -3.02 -17.27 -2.69
N ILE A 54 -4.14 -16.64 -3.13
CA ILE A 54 -5.28 -17.34 -3.71
C ILE A 54 -5.22 -17.32 -5.25
N GLY A 55 -4.54 -16.30 -5.82
CA GLY A 55 -4.65 -16.00 -7.24
C GLY A 55 -5.97 -15.28 -7.57
N ALA A 56 -6.52 -15.56 -8.75
CA ALA A 56 -7.76 -14.91 -9.22
C ALA A 56 -9.00 -15.65 -8.71
N PHE A 57 -9.92 -14.93 -8.06
CA PHE A 57 -11.22 -15.44 -7.62
C PHE A 57 -12.33 -14.42 -7.82
N LYS A 58 -13.59 -14.87 -7.75
CA LYS A 58 -14.79 -14.02 -7.74
C LYS A 58 -15.16 -13.71 -6.29
N ALA A 59 -15.02 -12.45 -5.88
CA ALA A 59 -15.54 -11.98 -4.59
C ALA A 59 -17.02 -11.62 -4.77
N LYS A 60 -17.92 -12.33 -4.06
CA LYS A 60 -19.35 -12.03 -3.99
C LYS A 60 -19.62 -11.30 -2.70
N GLU A 61 -19.81 -9.99 -2.76
CA GLU A 61 -20.10 -9.17 -1.57
C GLU A 61 -21.60 -8.96 -1.42
N THR A 62 -22.10 -9.24 -0.22
CA THR A 62 -23.45 -8.87 0.21
C THR A 62 -23.35 -7.58 1.03
N VAL A 63 -24.10 -6.58 0.63
CA VAL A 63 -24.16 -5.26 1.27
C VAL A 63 -25.46 -5.18 2.06
N LEU A 64 -25.37 -4.85 3.33
CA LEU A 64 -26.51 -4.66 4.22
C LEU A 64 -26.81 -3.18 4.44
N GLU A 65 -28.08 -2.85 4.71
CA GLU A 65 -28.54 -1.49 4.97
C GLU A 65 -29.45 -1.47 6.21
N CYS A 66 -29.31 -0.42 7.01
CA CYS A 66 -30.23 -0.16 8.13
C CYS A 66 -31.57 0.40 7.58
N PRO A 67 -32.73 -0.16 8.00
CA PRO A 67 -34.03 0.31 7.55
C PRO A 67 -34.36 1.74 8.01
N HIS A 68 -33.78 2.21 9.12
CA HIS A 68 -34.10 3.49 9.72
C HIS A 68 -33.24 4.64 9.18
N ASP A 69 -31.93 4.53 9.31
CA ASP A 69 -30.98 5.62 8.98
C ASP A 69 -30.28 5.45 7.62
N LYS A 70 -30.62 4.36 6.90
CA LYS A 70 -30.02 4.03 5.60
C LYS A 70 -28.49 3.84 5.62
N THR A 71 -27.90 3.65 6.80
CA THR A 71 -26.47 3.35 6.92
C THR A 71 -26.15 2.03 6.25
N VAL A 72 -25.11 2.03 5.43
CA VAL A 72 -24.68 0.89 4.61
C VAL A 72 -23.51 0.17 5.26
N PHE A 73 -23.60 -1.15 5.34
CA PHE A 73 -22.57 -2.02 5.93
C PHE A 73 -22.00 -2.93 4.83
N THR A 74 -20.68 -2.95 4.75
CA THR A 74 -19.91 -3.74 3.78
C THR A 74 -18.97 -4.68 4.50
N SER A 75 -18.40 -5.68 3.81
CA SER A 75 -17.44 -6.60 4.42
C SER A 75 -16.10 -5.92 4.72
N PRO A 76 -15.66 -5.85 5.99
CA PRO A 76 -14.33 -5.33 6.35
C PRO A 76 -13.22 -6.23 5.80
N LEU A 77 -13.42 -7.55 5.78
CA LEU A 77 -12.45 -8.50 5.23
C LEU A 77 -12.17 -8.22 3.74
N LEU A 78 -13.20 -7.95 2.95
CA LEU A 78 -13.01 -7.62 1.55
C LEU A 78 -12.23 -6.30 1.37
N ARG A 79 -12.47 -5.32 2.25
CA ARG A 79 -11.74 -4.04 2.25
C ARG A 79 -10.29 -4.19 2.69
N ALA A 80 -10.00 -5.14 3.58
CA ALA A 80 -8.63 -5.48 3.98
C ALA A 80 -7.85 -6.21 2.88
N LEU A 81 -8.54 -7.00 2.03
CA LEU A 81 -7.89 -7.73 0.93
C LEU A 81 -7.55 -6.84 -0.25
N ALA A 82 -8.45 -5.96 -0.66
CA ALA A 82 -8.28 -5.19 -1.88
C ALA A 82 -8.90 -3.79 -1.77
N PRO A 83 -8.27 -2.79 -2.40
CA PRO A 83 -8.84 -1.44 -2.47
C PRO A 83 -10.20 -1.43 -3.17
N ALA A 84 -11.03 -0.45 -2.82
CA ALA A 84 -12.29 -0.24 -3.52
C ALA A 84 -12.06 -0.09 -5.03
N LYS A 85 -12.91 -0.72 -5.85
CA LYS A 85 -12.83 -0.68 -7.32
C LYS A 85 -11.48 -1.16 -7.92
N CYS A 86 -10.71 -1.94 -7.18
CA CYS A 86 -9.44 -2.51 -7.64
C CYS A 86 -9.59 -4.02 -7.85
N THR A 87 -8.99 -4.55 -8.92
CA THR A 87 -8.90 -5.98 -9.19
C THR A 87 -7.80 -6.64 -8.37
N TYR A 88 -6.68 -5.96 -8.19
CA TYR A 88 -5.51 -6.50 -7.47
C TYR A 88 -5.58 -6.20 -5.98
N GLY A 89 -5.28 -7.22 -5.17
CA GLY A 89 -5.17 -7.12 -3.72
C GLY A 89 -4.00 -6.22 -3.27
N PHE A 90 -4.03 -5.82 -2.01
CA PHE A 90 -2.94 -5.03 -1.43
C PHE A 90 -1.60 -5.78 -1.48
N ASP A 91 -1.61 -7.10 -1.30
CA ASP A 91 -0.44 -7.97 -1.39
C ASP A 91 0.23 -7.92 -2.77
N VAL A 92 -0.54 -7.97 -3.87
CA VAL A 92 -0.03 -7.82 -5.24
C VAL A 92 0.51 -6.41 -5.47
N ILE A 93 -0.20 -5.37 -4.98
CA ILE A 93 0.25 -3.97 -5.11
C ILE A 93 1.58 -3.75 -4.37
N VAL A 94 1.70 -4.30 -3.16
CA VAL A 94 2.92 -4.22 -2.35
C VAL A 94 4.07 -4.98 -3.03
N HIS A 95 3.82 -6.18 -3.54
CA HIS A 95 4.83 -6.96 -4.27
C HIS A 95 5.37 -6.19 -5.48
N ILE A 96 4.47 -5.61 -6.28
CA ILE A 96 4.86 -4.78 -7.44
C ILE A 96 5.68 -3.56 -6.98
N GLY A 97 5.22 -2.85 -5.96
CA GLY A 97 5.91 -1.67 -5.45
C GLY A 97 7.30 -1.97 -4.90
N MET A 98 7.43 -3.03 -4.10
CA MET A 98 8.73 -3.49 -3.59
C MET A 98 9.66 -3.91 -4.73
N SER A 99 9.15 -4.63 -5.73
CA SER A 99 9.94 -5.05 -6.89
C SER A 99 10.45 -3.84 -7.69
N LEU A 100 9.60 -2.84 -7.97
CA LEU A 100 9.97 -1.65 -8.72
C LEU A 100 10.96 -0.76 -7.96
N PHE A 101 10.66 -0.42 -6.70
CA PHE A 101 11.33 0.67 -5.99
C PHE A 101 12.42 0.20 -5.03
N VAL A 102 12.39 -1.04 -4.57
CA VAL A 102 13.41 -1.58 -3.65
C VAL A 102 14.35 -2.55 -4.38
N HIS A 103 13.79 -3.43 -5.23
CA HIS A 103 14.59 -4.41 -5.96
C HIS A 103 15.01 -3.93 -7.36
N CYS A 104 14.59 -2.73 -7.77
CA CYS A 104 14.92 -2.12 -9.06
C CYS A 104 14.63 -3.01 -10.28
N CYS A 105 13.59 -3.86 -10.18
CA CYS A 105 13.11 -4.68 -11.29
C CYS A 105 12.35 -3.83 -12.30
N ASN A 106 12.47 -4.16 -13.59
CA ASN A 106 11.62 -3.54 -14.61
C ASN A 106 10.25 -4.26 -14.70
N GLU A 107 9.28 -3.63 -15.37
CA GLU A 107 7.91 -4.12 -15.47
C GLU A 107 7.83 -5.53 -16.08
N ARG A 108 8.69 -5.83 -17.05
CA ARG A 108 8.74 -7.14 -17.72
C ARG A 108 9.19 -8.24 -16.77
N GLN A 109 10.21 -7.99 -15.96
CA GLN A 109 10.69 -8.95 -14.95
C GLN A 109 9.60 -9.24 -13.91
N ILE A 110 8.89 -8.20 -13.48
CA ILE A 110 7.78 -8.34 -12.53
C ILE A 110 6.61 -9.12 -13.14
N MET A 111 6.30 -8.86 -14.41
CA MET A 111 5.27 -9.60 -15.15
C MET A 111 5.62 -11.09 -15.22
N GLU A 112 6.87 -11.43 -15.52
CA GLU A 112 7.36 -12.81 -15.59
C GLU A 112 7.31 -13.51 -14.21
N ASP A 113 7.71 -12.82 -13.12
CA ASP A 113 7.63 -13.35 -11.75
C ASP A 113 6.16 -13.59 -11.33
N LEU A 114 5.27 -12.65 -11.59
CA LEU A 114 3.85 -12.80 -11.28
C LEU A 114 3.20 -13.91 -12.12
N ALA A 115 3.58 -14.06 -13.40
CA ALA A 115 3.11 -15.14 -14.26
C ALA A 115 3.54 -16.51 -13.74
N ALA A 116 4.76 -16.64 -13.18
CA ALA A 116 5.22 -17.86 -12.51
C ALA A 116 4.39 -18.23 -11.28
N ARG A 117 3.68 -17.25 -10.69
CA ARG A 117 2.72 -17.42 -9.59
C ARG A 117 1.26 -17.49 -10.07
N ASN A 118 1.06 -17.67 -11.37
CA ASN A 118 -0.26 -17.74 -12.01
C ASN A 118 -1.08 -16.45 -11.87
N ILE A 119 -0.40 -15.29 -11.77
CA ILE A 119 -0.99 -13.97 -11.77
C ILE A 119 -0.65 -13.28 -13.09
N PHE A 120 -1.65 -13.11 -13.96
CA PHE A 120 -1.46 -12.50 -15.27
C PHE A 120 -1.82 -11.01 -15.22
N ILE A 121 -0.83 -10.18 -15.51
CA ILE A 121 -0.93 -8.73 -15.48
C ILE A 121 -0.10 -8.15 -16.63
N SER A 122 -0.52 -7.03 -17.22
CA SER A 122 0.23 -6.35 -18.26
C SER A 122 1.29 -5.41 -17.68
N GLU A 123 2.36 -5.13 -18.45
CA GLU A 123 3.40 -4.14 -18.07
C GLU A 123 2.78 -2.78 -17.73
N ARG A 124 1.83 -2.31 -18.55
CA ARG A 124 1.10 -1.05 -18.28
C ARG A 124 0.39 -1.05 -16.94
N GLU A 125 -0.23 -2.17 -16.58
CA GLU A 125 -0.93 -2.31 -15.31
C GLU A 125 0.04 -2.36 -14.13
N ILE A 126 1.22 -2.98 -14.29
CA ILE A 126 2.30 -2.97 -13.29
C ILE A 126 2.71 -1.53 -12.98
N GLY A 127 2.99 -0.71 -13.99
CA GLY A 127 3.31 0.70 -13.80
C GLY A 127 2.18 1.49 -13.11
N TYR A 128 0.91 1.15 -13.40
CA TYR A 128 -0.24 1.75 -12.71
C TYR A 128 -0.34 1.32 -11.24
N GLN A 129 -0.15 0.04 -10.93
CA GLN A 129 -0.15 -0.44 -9.55
C GLN A 129 1.06 0.07 -8.76
N GLY A 130 2.23 0.24 -9.40
CA GLY A 130 3.38 0.90 -8.80
C GLY A 130 3.09 2.33 -8.33
N ARG A 131 2.38 3.13 -9.14
CA ARG A 131 1.93 4.46 -8.72
C ARG A 131 0.95 4.42 -7.54
N LYS A 132 0.03 3.44 -7.51
CA LYS A 132 -0.85 3.24 -6.35
C LYS A 132 -0.09 2.87 -5.09
N PHE A 133 0.93 2.00 -5.21
CA PHE A 133 1.79 1.64 -4.09
C PHE A 133 2.40 2.88 -3.44
N VAL A 134 2.96 3.81 -4.21
CA VAL A 134 3.53 5.07 -3.68
C VAL A 134 2.48 5.87 -2.90
N VAL A 135 1.26 5.99 -3.43
CA VAL A 135 0.17 6.70 -2.74
C VAL A 135 -0.21 6.00 -1.44
N TYR A 136 -0.37 4.67 -1.45
CA TYR A 136 -0.73 3.91 -0.24
C TYR A 136 0.40 3.93 0.79
N LEU A 137 1.67 3.87 0.35
CA LEU A 137 2.82 3.99 1.24
C LEU A 137 2.83 5.36 1.93
N ALA A 138 2.58 6.45 1.18
CA ALA A 138 2.51 7.80 1.74
C ALA A 138 1.35 7.95 2.74
N LEU A 139 0.19 7.34 2.47
CA LEU A 139 -0.93 7.33 3.41
C LEU A 139 -0.60 6.52 4.67
N ALA A 140 -0.06 5.32 4.53
CA ALA A 140 0.34 4.47 5.64
C ALA A 140 1.40 5.15 6.52
N HIS A 141 2.39 5.81 5.91
CA HIS A 141 3.39 6.60 6.62
C HIS A 141 2.74 7.71 7.44
N ARG A 142 1.80 8.45 6.85
CA ARG A 142 1.08 9.53 7.54
C ARG A 142 0.24 9.01 8.71
N GLU A 143 -0.47 7.91 8.53
CA GLU A 143 -1.29 7.29 9.58
C GLU A 143 -0.44 6.68 10.71
N SER A 144 0.75 6.18 10.41
CA SER A 144 1.68 5.63 11.42
C SER A 144 2.53 6.70 12.14
N ARG A 145 2.39 7.98 11.80
CA ARG A 145 3.19 9.08 12.39
C ARG A 145 3.16 9.10 13.92
N LYS A 146 1.99 8.91 14.52
CA LYS A 146 1.85 8.88 15.98
C LYS A 146 2.68 7.76 16.60
N GLN A 147 2.63 6.56 16.01
CA GLN A 147 3.42 5.41 16.48
C GLN A 147 4.92 5.67 16.35
N LEU A 148 5.33 6.35 15.27
CA LEU A 148 6.72 6.75 15.07
C LEU A 148 7.18 7.75 16.13
N ILE A 149 6.39 8.79 16.42
CA ILE A 149 6.67 9.77 17.49
C ILE A 149 6.76 9.07 18.84
N ASP A 150 5.82 8.19 19.18
CA ASP A 150 5.83 7.43 20.44
C ASP A 150 7.08 6.53 20.55
N SER A 151 7.50 5.93 19.43
CA SER A 151 8.72 5.11 19.38
C SER A 151 9.99 5.96 19.59
N MET A 152 10.07 7.14 18.95
CA MET A 152 11.17 8.10 19.13
C MET A 152 11.24 8.57 20.59
N ALA A 153 10.11 8.93 21.19
CA ALA A 153 10.05 9.38 22.57
C ALA A 153 10.54 8.31 23.56
N LYS A 154 10.14 7.03 23.37
CA LYS A 154 10.57 5.90 24.22
C LYS A 154 12.07 5.68 24.26
N ARG A 155 12.76 6.00 23.18
CA ARG A 155 14.24 5.88 23.08
C ARG A 155 14.99 7.18 23.38
N GLY A 156 14.30 8.23 23.82
CA GLY A 156 14.89 9.51 24.22
C GLY A 156 15.03 10.53 23.08
N GLY A 157 14.39 10.32 21.94
CA GLY A 157 14.38 11.26 20.81
C GLY A 157 14.83 10.64 19.49
N TYR A 158 15.25 11.48 18.55
CA TYR A 158 15.71 11.08 17.23
C TYR A 158 16.92 11.90 16.77
N ILE A 159 17.72 11.32 15.88
CA ILE A 159 18.85 11.98 15.23
C ILE A 159 18.40 12.34 13.82
N LEU A 160 18.31 13.64 13.52
CA LEU A 160 17.95 14.08 12.18
C LEU A 160 19.15 14.01 11.25
N HIS A 161 19.13 13.03 10.35
CA HIS A 161 20.02 12.99 9.20
C HIS A 161 19.38 13.73 8.05
N VAL A 162 20.13 14.62 7.41
CA VAL A 162 19.67 15.34 6.22
C VAL A 162 20.63 15.09 5.07
N ASP A 163 20.05 14.86 3.90
CA ASP A 163 20.77 14.66 2.67
C ASP A 163 20.03 15.31 1.51
N GLY A 164 20.80 15.74 0.52
CA GLY A 164 20.26 16.35 -0.66
C GLY A 164 20.93 15.83 -1.91
N THR A 165 20.14 15.50 -2.91
CA THR A 165 20.60 15.00 -4.19
C THR A 165 19.92 15.73 -5.35
N CYS A 166 20.64 15.90 -6.45
CA CYS A 166 20.08 16.30 -7.73
C CYS A 166 20.68 15.45 -8.84
N GLU A 167 19.93 15.22 -9.89
CA GLU A 167 20.37 14.51 -11.08
C GLU A 167 20.24 15.44 -12.30
N GLY A 168 21.38 15.82 -12.87
CA GLY A 168 21.42 16.76 -13.99
C GLY A 168 20.72 18.09 -13.68
N ASP A 169 19.80 18.51 -14.56
CA ASP A 169 18.99 19.73 -14.43
C ASP A 169 17.72 19.53 -13.56
N SER A 170 17.59 18.40 -12.87
CA SER A 170 16.43 18.12 -12.02
C SER A 170 16.39 19.04 -10.79
N PRO A 171 15.21 19.35 -10.25
CA PRO A 171 15.10 20.02 -8.98
C PRO A 171 15.82 19.23 -7.88
N PHE A 172 16.47 19.94 -6.98
CA PHE A 172 17.17 19.37 -5.85
C PHE A 172 16.18 18.68 -4.89
N LEU A 173 16.37 17.39 -4.64
CA LEU A 173 15.58 16.65 -3.65
C LEU A 173 16.32 16.67 -2.32
N PHE A 174 15.69 17.25 -1.29
CA PHE A 174 16.22 17.31 0.05
C PHE A 174 15.36 16.45 0.98
N CYS A 175 16.00 15.54 1.70
CA CYS A 175 15.35 14.57 2.58
C CYS A 175 15.89 14.71 4.00
N GLY A 176 15.00 14.50 4.99
CA GLY A 176 15.35 14.31 6.39
C GLY A 176 14.86 12.94 6.85
N LEU A 177 15.75 12.18 7.47
CA LEU A 177 15.40 10.88 8.03
C LEU A 177 15.85 10.79 9.50
N ASP A 178 15.21 9.92 10.26
CA ASP A 178 15.68 9.54 11.57
C ASP A 178 16.85 8.57 11.42
N GLY A 179 18.03 8.97 11.85
CA GLY A 179 19.27 8.19 11.71
C GLY A 179 19.31 6.88 12.51
N ILE A 180 18.31 6.63 13.37
CA ILE A 180 18.24 5.39 14.15
C ILE A 180 17.31 4.37 13.48
N SER A 181 16.13 4.81 13.02
CA SER A 181 15.15 3.93 12.35
C SER A 181 15.26 3.92 10.83
N GLU A 182 16.07 4.83 10.27
CA GLU A 182 16.21 5.06 8.83
C GLU A 182 14.89 5.42 8.11
N ILE A 183 13.89 5.88 8.89
CA ILE A 183 12.60 6.29 8.35
C ILE A 183 12.69 7.74 7.90
N VAL A 184 12.25 8.00 6.66
CA VAL A 184 12.14 9.37 6.12
C VAL A 184 11.06 10.12 6.87
N LEU A 185 11.41 11.24 7.49
CA LEU A 185 10.50 12.10 8.25
C LEU A 185 9.79 13.10 7.34
N ASP A 186 10.55 13.72 6.43
CA ASP A 186 10.02 14.64 5.42
C ASP A 186 10.96 14.72 4.21
N ASN A 187 10.43 15.16 3.08
CA ASN A 187 11.21 15.48 1.89
C ASN A 187 10.62 16.68 1.15
N ILE A 188 11.47 17.38 0.41
CA ILE A 188 11.06 18.52 -0.39
C ILE A 188 11.87 18.61 -1.67
N LYS A 189 11.21 18.99 -2.78
CA LYS A 189 11.89 19.41 -4.00
C LYS A 189 12.15 20.91 -3.95
N MET A 190 13.39 21.31 -4.19
CA MET A 190 13.82 22.70 -4.14
C MET A 190 14.54 23.08 -5.44
N PRO A 191 14.43 24.33 -5.91
CA PRO A 191 15.14 24.78 -7.10
C PRO A 191 16.65 24.94 -6.86
N SER A 192 17.10 25.06 -5.63
CA SER A 192 18.50 25.22 -5.25
C SER A 192 18.73 24.95 -3.76
N GLU A 193 20.01 24.80 -3.35
CA GLU A 193 20.43 24.61 -1.95
C GLU A 193 20.53 25.93 -1.13
N ARG A 194 19.70 26.91 -1.40
CA ARG A 194 19.73 28.17 -0.63
C ARG A 194 19.17 27.96 0.78
N LYS A 195 19.83 28.58 1.77
CA LYS A 195 19.48 28.48 3.20
C LYS A 195 18.00 28.82 3.46
N GLU A 196 17.47 29.84 2.76
CA GLU A 196 16.10 30.30 2.92
C GLU A 196 15.07 29.21 2.56
N LEU A 197 15.42 28.28 1.67
CA LEU A 197 14.55 27.17 1.26
C LEU A 197 14.58 26.02 2.26
N HIS A 198 15.67 25.85 3.02
CA HIS A 198 15.79 24.81 4.04
C HIS A 198 15.01 25.14 5.31
N THR A 199 14.91 26.42 5.66
CA THR A 199 14.25 26.84 6.93
C THR A 199 12.82 26.31 7.07
N PRO A 200 11.92 26.43 6.08
CA PRO A 200 10.57 25.87 6.18
C PRO A 200 10.55 24.35 6.30
N PHE A 201 11.52 23.65 5.71
CA PHE A 201 11.65 22.19 5.82
C PHE A 201 11.96 21.77 7.26
N PHE A 202 12.99 22.37 7.88
CA PHE A 202 13.33 22.10 9.27
C PHE A 202 12.21 22.47 10.23
N GLN A 203 11.52 23.57 9.96
CA GLN A 203 10.38 24.01 10.77
C GLN A 203 9.25 22.97 10.74
N ARG A 204 8.90 22.42 9.56
CA ARG A 204 7.90 21.35 9.45
C ARG A 204 8.29 20.09 10.22
N ILE A 205 9.56 19.67 10.15
CA ILE A 205 10.04 18.51 10.92
C ILE A 205 9.90 18.78 12.41
N LYS A 206 10.33 19.96 12.88
CA LYS A 206 10.22 20.36 14.29
C LYS A 206 8.76 20.41 14.77
N GLU A 207 7.86 20.96 13.98
CA GLU A 207 6.43 21.02 14.30
C GLU A 207 5.79 19.64 14.40
N GLN A 208 6.27 18.67 13.60
CA GLN A 208 5.70 17.32 13.52
C GLN A 208 6.31 16.34 14.53
N TYR A 209 7.60 16.45 14.80
CA TYR A 209 8.37 15.44 15.55
C TYR A 209 9.10 16.01 16.77
N GLY A 210 9.07 17.35 16.98
CA GLY A 210 9.84 18.04 18.02
C GLY A 210 11.29 18.30 17.61
N ASP A 211 12.09 18.78 18.56
CA ASP A 211 13.51 19.04 18.34
C ASP A 211 14.30 17.72 18.28
N PRO A 212 15.19 17.53 17.30
CA PRO A 212 16.08 16.37 17.27
C PRO A 212 17.15 16.46 18.36
N VAL A 213 17.62 15.32 18.87
CA VAL A 213 18.73 15.25 19.82
C VAL A 213 20.05 15.67 19.14
N ALA A 214 20.19 15.35 17.86
CA ALA A 214 21.33 15.73 17.04
C ALA A 214 20.93 15.93 15.58
N LEU A 215 21.69 16.75 14.86
CA LEU A 215 21.57 16.98 13.43
C LEU A 215 22.86 16.51 12.74
N VAL A 216 22.72 15.65 11.75
CA VAL A 216 23.84 15.14 10.93
C VAL A 216 23.56 15.46 9.46
N ARG A 217 24.52 16.01 8.75
CA ARG A 217 24.46 16.23 7.30
C ARG A 217 25.40 15.24 6.63
N SER A 218 24.89 14.49 5.67
CA SER A 218 25.71 13.70 4.74
C SER A 218 26.42 14.66 3.77
N HIS A 219 27.66 14.36 3.44
CA HIS A 219 28.49 15.15 2.51
C HIS A 219 28.48 14.52 1.13
#